data_b7012c5ce8d1bc2abbc7166e0ac006d0
#
_entry.id   b7012c5ce8d1bc2abbc7166e0ac006d0
#
_cell.length_a   1.000
_cell.length_b   1.000
_cell.length_c   1.000
_cell.angle_alpha   90.00
_cell.angle_beta   90.00
_cell.angle_gamma   90.00
#
_symmetry.space_group_name_H-M   'P 1'
#
loop_
_entity.id
_entity.type
_entity.pdbx_description
1 polymer ?
#
loop_
_entity_poly.entity_id
_entity_poly.type
_entity_poly.pdbx_seq_one_letter_code
_entity_poly.pdbx_strand_id
1 'polypeptide(L)'
;KKKKNVSFLKKLQDNELLPETQQSEYYRTHPITRNRISALTTRLAQSGVKPVQPNLHWKDQHNRMKAKLLGFLSPQQVSWTYDDHDNTIPAVMAYAVAAYQNSDEKKAVRKVEALVGLEPDNPYYHELAGQIYADFGRLEESRAAYAKAHKLRPKDGLIAIAYAHILIVNDQSGASDLKEAIKLLRGAIASEPRSTRLYRLLATAYGKLKNDPMAKLYLAEEAYLKRNAPETGRLASLAIRGLAENSQEWHRAKDLIFYAEQHKAAKKR
;
A
#
# COMPACT_ATOMS: atom_id res chain seq x y z
N LYS A 1 11.65 -16.39 21.88
CA LYS A 1 12.41 -15.14 21.55
C LYS A 1 13.93 -15.36 21.61
N LYS A 2 14.52 -15.93 22.71
CA LYS A 2 15.98 -16.06 22.90
C LYS A 2 16.69 -16.92 21.83
N LYS A 3 16.14 -18.08 21.40
CA LYS A 3 16.74 -18.91 20.32
C LYS A 3 16.74 -18.21 18.95
N LYS A 4 15.71 -17.41 18.64
CA LYS A 4 15.66 -16.62 17.40
C LYS A 4 16.73 -15.52 17.39
N ASN A 5 17.03 -14.90 18.55
CA ASN A 5 18.10 -13.91 18.67
C ASN A 5 19.48 -14.54 18.42
N VAL A 6 19.75 -15.76 18.94
CA VAL A 6 21.01 -16.46 18.66
C VAL A 6 21.13 -16.84 17.18
N SER A 7 20.04 -17.31 16.55
CA SER A 7 20.03 -17.62 15.10
C SER A 7 20.23 -16.36 14.25
N PHE A 8 19.64 -15.23 14.65
CA PHE A 8 19.84 -13.94 14.00
C PHE A 8 21.31 -13.47 14.14
N LEU A 9 21.88 -13.54 15.34
CA LEU A 9 23.26 -13.17 15.59
C LEU A 9 24.27 -14.04 14.81
N LYS A 10 23.98 -15.36 14.67
CA LYS A 10 24.79 -16.24 13.82
C LYS A 10 24.75 -15.82 12.35
N LYS A 11 23.57 -15.49 11.82
CA LYS A 11 23.43 -14.99 10.44
C LYS A 11 24.17 -13.66 10.22
N LEU A 12 24.19 -12.79 11.23
CA LEU A 12 25.00 -11.57 11.17
C LEU A 12 26.50 -11.89 11.20
N GLN A 13 26.92 -12.84 12.03
CA GLN A 13 28.31 -13.31 12.06
C GLN A 13 28.75 -13.91 10.71
N ASP A 14 27.87 -14.68 10.05
CA ASP A 14 28.17 -15.25 8.73
C ASP A 14 28.35 -14.14 7.67
N ASN A 15 27.66 -12.99 7.84
CA ASN A 15 27.84 -11.82 6.99
C ASN A 15 29.05 -10.96 7.37
N GLU A 16 29.59 -11.08 8.60
CA GLU A 16 30.83 -10.40 9.04
C GLU A 16 32.11 -11.04 8.47
N LEU A 17 32.01 -12.17 7.79
CA LEU A 17 33.13 -12.80 7.07
C LEU A 17 33.55 -12.05 5.78
N LEU A 18 32.87 -10.96 5.44
CA LEU A 18 33.30 -10.08 4.36
C LEU A 18 34.57 -9.33 4.75
N PRO A 19 35.51 -9.11 3.80
CA PRO A 19 36.72 -8.33 4.05
C PRO A 19 36.41 -6.97 4.71
N GLU A 20 37.26 -6.52 5.63
CA GLU A 20 37.05 -5.27 6.39
C GLU A 20 36.76 -4.04 5.50
N THR A 21 37.26 -4.04 4.27
CA THR A 21 37.04 -2.99 3.27
C THR A 21 35.61 -2.97 2.72
N GLN A 22 34.83 -4.03 2.89
CA GLN A 22 33.45 -4.15 2.41
C GLN A 22 32.41 -4.09 3.55
N GLN A 23 32.85 -3.95 4.81
CA GLN A 23 31.96 -3.84 5.96
C GLN A 23 31.45 -2.40 6.12
N SER A 24 30.15 -2.24 6.37
CA SER A 24 29.59 -0.92 6.67
C SER A 24 30.11 -0.40 8.02
N GLU A 25 30.20 0.92 8.17
CA GLU A 25 30.66 1.60 9.37
C GLU A 25 29.87 1.20 10.63
N TYR A 26 28.60 0.85 10.48
CA TYR A 26 27.73 0.35 11.55
C TYR A 26 28.21 -0.97 12.15
N TYR A 27 28.72 -1.91 11.33
CA TYR A 27 29.27 -3.19 11.82
C TYR A 27 30.62 -3.00 12.53
N ARG A 28 31.37 -1.98 12.18
CA ARG A 28 32.65 -1.63 12.87
C ARG A 28 32.42 -1.14 14.29
N THR A 29 31.38 -0.36 14.54
CA THR A 29 31.05 0.21 15.86
C THR A 29 30.32 -0.76 16.79
N HIS A 30 29.71 -1.82 16.24
CA HIS A 30 28.93 -2.80 17.00
C HIS A 30 29.28 -4.25 16.63
N PRO A 31 30.56 -4.67 16.77
CA PRO A 31 30.97 -6.01 16.40
C PRO A 31 30.19 -7.05 17.21
N ILE A 32 29.61 -8.02 16.55
CA ILE A 32 28.96 -9.16 17.19
C ILE A 32 30.04 -10.19 17.49
N THR A 33 30.69 -10.02 18.62
CA THR A 33 31.78 -10.90 19.00
C THR A 33 31.29 -12.32 19.30
N ARG A 34 32.08 -13.33 18.95
CA ARG A 34 31.83 -14.75 19.30
C ARG A 34 31.47 -14.90 20.78
N ASN A 35 32.07 -14.09 21.65
CA ASN A 35 31.80 -14.07 23.10
C ASN A 35 30.35 -13.69 23.43
N ARG A 36 29.71 -12.78 22.70
CA ARG A 36 28.29 -12.41 22.90
C ARG A 36 27.35 -13.55 22.50
N ILE A 37 27.66 -14.23 21.39
CA ILE A 37 26.88 -15.40 20.94
C ILE A 37 27.05 -16.53 21.97
N SER A 38 28.28 -16.81 22.41
CA SER A 38 28.55 -17.81 23.43
C SER A 38 27.86 -17.51 24.75
N ALA A 39 27.96 -16.29 25.29
CA ALA A 39 27.28 -15.86 26.50
C ALA A 39 25.73 -16.01 26.40
N LEU A 40 25.14 -15.62 25.27
CA LEU A 40 23.71 -15.78 25.06
C LEU A 40 23.31 -17.26 24.94
N THR A 41 24.13 -18.07 24.30
CA THR A 41 23.87 -19.52 24.17
C THR A 41 23.94 -20.21 25.53
N THR A 42 24.94 -19.88 26.36
CA THR A 42 25.08 -20.39 27.72
C THR A 42 23.90 -19.98 28.60
N ARG A 43 23.54 -18.68 28.59
CA ARG A 43 22.36 -18.19 29.31
C ARG A 43 21.06 -18.87 28.85
N LEU A 44 20.96 -19.21 27.58
CA LEU A 44 19.81 -19.91 27.04
C LEU A 44 19.73 -21.35 27.56
N ALA A 45 20.88 -22.06 27.59
CA ALA A 45 20.98 -23.41 28.14
C ALA A 45 20.63 -23.44 29.64
N GLN A 46 21.09 -22.46 30.40
CA GLN A 46 20.86 -22.34 31.84
C GLN A 46 19.45 -21.85 32.22
N SER A 47 18.73 -21.21 31.30
CA SER A 47 17.46 -20.53 31.63
C SER A 47 16.25 -21.45 31.82
N GLY A 48 16.36 -22.74 31.57
CA GLY A 48 15.25 -23.73 31.63
C GLY A 48 14.06 -23.39 30.69
N VAL A 49 14.17 -22.35 29.86
CA VAL A 49 13.08 -21.91 28.98
C VAL A 49 12.89 -22.92 27.86
N LYS A 50 11.77 -23.64 27.92
CA LYS A 50 11.35 -24.54 26.83
C LYS A 50 11.20 -23.78 25.52
N PRO A 51 11.58 -24.35 24.37
CA PRO A 51 11.37 -23.74 23.06
C PRO A 51 9.87 -23.48 22.87
N VAL A 52 9.50 -22.23 22.67
CA VAL A 52 8.12 -21.92 22.23
C VAL A 52 7.96 -22.44 20.82
N GLN A 53 7.00 -23.32 20.60
CA GLN A 53 6.65 -23.79 19.25
C GLN A 53 6.34 -22.56 18.38
N PRO A 54 6.88 -22.50 17.16
CA PRO A 54 6.56 -21.38 16.27
C PRO A 54 5.07 -21.41 15.95
N ASN A 55 4.42 -20.27 16.07
CA ASN A 55 3.07 -20.11 15.56
C ASN A 55 3.11 -20.30 14.03
N LEU A 56 2.54 -21.40 13.55
CA LEU A 56 2.56 -21.77 12.13
C LEU A 56 1.87 -20.72 11.25
N HIS A 57 0.79 -20.13 11.75
CA HIS A 57 0.09 -19.07 11.05
C HIS A 57 1.02 -17.84 10.83
N TRP A 58 1.73 -17.40 11.86
CA TRP A 58 2.66 -16.28 11.72
C TRP A 58 3.85 -16.60 10.82
N LYS A 59 4.31 -17.86 10.84
CA LYS A 59 5.36 -18.30 9.91
C LYS A 59 4.88 -18.24 8.47
N ASP A 60 3.66 -18.70 8.20
CA ASP A 60 3.05 -18.65 6.88
C ASP A 60 2.90 -17.19 6.41
N GLN A 61 2.28 -16.33 7.21
CA GLN A 61 2.15 -14.90 6.88
C GLN A 61 3.52 -14.22 6.62
N HIS A 62 4.53 -14.56 7.41
CA HIS A 62 5.88 -14.06 7.21
C HIS A 62 6.47 -14.54 5.87
N ASN A 63 6.27 -15.81 5.49
CA ASN A 63 6.75 -16.33 4.22
C ASN A 63 6.04 -15.67 3.03
N ARG A 64 4.74 -15.43 3.12
CA ARG A 64 3.96 -14.69 2.09
C ARG A 64 4.46 -13.25 1.95
N MET A 65 4.67 -12.56 3.05
CA MET A 65 5.24 -11.20 3.03
C MET A 65 6.64 -11.18 2.38
N LYS A 66 7.51 -12.11 2.75
CA LYS A 66 8.85 -12.24 2.14
C LYS A 66 8.76 -12.49 0.64
N ALA A 67 7.88 -13.38 0.22
CA ALA A 67 7.67 -13.71 -1.18
C ALA A 67 7.21 -12.48 -1.99
N LYS A 68 6.22 -11.72 -1.46
CA LYS A 68 5.76 -10.47 -2.06
C LYS A 68 6.90 -9.46 -2.19
N LEU A 69 7.66 -9.24 -1.11
CA LEU A 69 8.79 -8.31 -1.11
C LEU A 69 9.90 -8.75 -2.08
N LEU A 70 10.23 -10.03 -2.13
CA LEU A 70 11.22 -10.56 -3.06
C LEU A 70 10.80 -10.30 -4.51
N GLY A 71 9.54 -10.59 -4.86
CA GLY A 71 9.01 -10.34 -6.20
C GLY A 71 9.05 -8.86 -6.59
N PHE A 72 8.75 -7.93 -5.67
CA PHE A 72 8.80 -6.50 -5.94
C PHE A 72 10.21 -5.91 -5.98
N LEU A 73 11.08 -6.29 -5.05
CA LEU A 73 12.36 -5.63 -4.85
C LEU A 73 13.51 -6.29 -5.61
N SER A 74 13.41 -7.58 -5.87
CA SER A 74 14.46 -8.38 -6.51
C SER A 74 13.87 -9.49 -7.38
N PRO A 75 13.10 -9.15 -8.42
CA PRO A 75 12.36 -10.12 -9.24
C PRO A 75 13.26 -11.20 -9.86
N GLN A 76 14.52 -10.86 -10.16
CA GLN A 76 15.51 -11.80 -10.73
C GLN A 76 15.93 -12.89 -9.75
N GLN A 77 15.81 -12.65 -8.44
CA GLN A 77 16.20 -13.62 -7.39
C GLN A 77 15.08 -14.61 -7.05
N VAL A 78 13.90 -14.45 -7.63
CA VAL A 78 12.76 -15.34 -7.33
C VAL A 78 13.08 -16.76 -7.75
N SER A 79 13.68 -16.97 -8.95
CA SER A 79 14.08 -18.28 -9.46
C SER A 79 15.22 -18.95 -8.67
N TRP A 80 15.98 -18.18 -7.89
CA TRP A 80 17.01 -18.73 -7.01
C TRP A 80 16.43 -19.19 -5.66
N THR A 81 15.24 -18.67 -5.31
CA THR A 81 14.60 -18.93 -4.01
C THR A 81 13.49 -19.96 -4.11
N TYR A 82 12.76 -19.98 -5.21
CA TYR A 82 11.62 -20.86 -5.46
C TYR A 82 11.80 -21.59 -6.80
N ASP A 83 11.47 -22.88 -6.82
CA ASP A 83 11.35 -23.64 -8.07
C ASP A 83 10.14 -23.10 -8.88
N ASP A 84 10.24 -23.07 -10.22
CA ASP A 84 9.13 -22.59 -11.09
C ASP A 84 7.89 -23.51 -11.04
N HIS A 85 8.08 -24.77 -10.64
CA HIS A 85 7.00 -25.73 -10.41
C HIS A 85 6.48 -25.76 -8.98
N ASP A 86 7.05 -24.95 -8.07
CA ASP A 86 6.55 -24.81 -6.70
C ASP A 86 5.18 -24.11 -6.72
N ASN A 87 4.13 -24.85 -6.35
CA ASN A 87 2.76 -24.37 -6.29
C ASN A 87 2.35 -23.88 -4.90
N THR A 88 3.29 -23.69 -3.99
CA THR A 88 2.99 -23.07 -2.69
C THR A 88 2.61 -21.61 -2.88
N ILE A 89 1.73 -21.10 -2.01
CA ILE A 89 1.28 -19.70 -2.07
C ILE A 89 2.45 -18.70 -2.09
N PRO A 90 3.52 -18.86 -1.25
CA PRO A 90 4.66 -17.94 -1.34
C PRO A 90 5.36 -17.97 -2.71
N ALA A 91 5.57 -19.15 -3.30
CA ALA A 91 6.22 -19.26 -4.60
C ALA A 91 5.36 -18.64 -5.72
N VAL A 92 4.08 -19.02 -5.80
CA VAL A 92 3.15 -18.49 -6.81
C VAL A 92 3.04 -16.96 -6.69
N MET A 93 2.97 -16.42 -5.46
CA MET A 93 2.95 -14.97 -5.21
C MET A 93 4.24 -14.30 -5.68
N ALA A 94 5.41 -14.87 -5.33
CA ALA A 94 6.70 -14.30 -5.74
C ALA A 94 6.81 -14.23 -7.27
N TYR A 95 6.43 -15.29 -7.96
CA TYR A 95 6.44 -15.34 -9.43
C TYR A 95 5.40 -14.42 -10.07
N ALA A 96 4.18 -14.29 -9.50
CA ALA A 96 3.17 -13.36 -9.99
C ALA A 96 3.69 -11.91 -9.95
N VAL A 97 4.26 -11.53 -8.79
CA VAL A 97 4.80 -10.18 -8.59
C VAL A 97 6.05 -9.94 -9.43
N ALA A 98 6.96 -10.91 -9.53
CA ALA A 98 8.17 -10.78 -10.35
C ALA A 98 7.84 -10.65 -11.85
N ALA A 99 6.89 -11.44 -12.35
CA ALA A 99 6.43 -11.34 -13.73
C ALA A 99 5.80 -9.95 -14.01
N TYR A 100 4.98 -9.47 -13.08
CA TYR A 100 4.41 -8.12 -13.14
C TYR A 100 5.51 -7.04 -13.19
N GLN A 101 6.53 -7.10 -12.32
CA GLN A 101 7.64 -6.15 -12.30
C GLN A 101 8.48 -6.19 -13.60
N ASN A 102 8.58 -7.36 -14.21
CA ASN A 102 9.29 -7.55 -15.50
C ASN A 102 8.40 -7.27 -16.71
N SER A 103 7.17 -6.76 -16.54
CA SER A 103 6.20 -6.50 -17.60
C SER A 103 5.86 -7.73 -18.46
N ASP A 104 5.99 -8.95 -17.87
CA ASP A 104 5.55 -10.21 -18.50
C ASP A 104 4.06 -10.43 -18.18
N GLU A 105 3.18 -9.80 -18.98
CA GLU A 105 1.72 -9.87 -18.80
C GLU A 105 1.22 -11.30 -18.72
N LYS A 106 1.61 -12.15 -19.68
CA LYS A 106 1.09 -13.53 -19.75
C LYS A 106 1.41 -14.34 -18.49
N LYS A 107 2.64 -14.22 -18.00
CA LYS A 107 3.08 -14.92 -16.79
C LYS A 107 2.45 -14.30 -15.54
N ALA A 108 2.39 -12.98 -15.45
CA ALA A 108 1.79 -12.26 -14.32
C ALA A 108 0.31 -12.63 -14.13
N VAL A 109 -0.47 -12.55 -15.21
CA VAL A 109 -1.90 -12.90 -15.21
C VAL A 109 -2.10 -14.37 -14.83
N ARG A 110 -1.41 -15.29 -15.50
CA ARG A 110 -1.54 -16.72 -15.18
C ARG A 110 -1.20 -17.03 -13.72
N LYS A 111 -0.12 -16.43 -13.17
CA LYS A 111 0.31 -16.68 -11.79
C LYS A 111 -0.62 -16.01 -10.76
N VAL A 112 -1.17 -14.83 -11.04
CA VAL A 112 -2.13 -14.20 -10.10
C VAL A 112 -3.48 -14.91 -10.11
N GLU A 113 -3.94 -15.41 -11.25
CA GLU A 113 -5.14 -16.26 -11.34
C GLU A 113 -4.96 -17.56 -10.55
N ALA A 114 -3.79 -18.20 -10.68
CA ALA A 114 -3.46 -19.36 -9.85
C ALA A 114 -3.46 -19.02 -8.36
N LEU A 115 -2.93 -17.86 -7.97
CA LEU A 115 -2.94 -17.39 -6.57
C LEU A 115 -4.36 -17.18 -6.05
N VAL A 116 -5.23 -16.57 -6.83
CA VAL A 116 -6.66 -16.40 -6.52
C VAL A 116 -7.36 -17.77 -6.42
N GLY A 117 -7.01 -18.73 -7.31
CA GLY A 117 -7.55 -20.07 -7.26
C GLY A 117 -7.18 -20.84 -5.99
N LEU A 118 -5.99 -20.62 -5.42
CA LEU A 118 -5.54 -21.23 -4.17
C LEU A 118 -6.30 -20.72 -2.94
N GLU A 119 -6.65 -19.44 -2.91
CA GLU A 119 -7.42 -18.81 -1.81
C GLU A 119 -8.45 -17.81 -2.39
N PRO A 120 -9.60 -18.29 -2.90
CA PRO A 120 -10.57 -17.45 -3.62
C PRO A 120 -11.29 -16.40 -2.75
N ASP A 121 -11.21 -16.56 -1.43
CA ASP A 121 -11.77 -15.57 -0.49
C ASP A 121 -10.71 -14.68 0.16
N ASN A 122 -9.49 -14.67 -0.37
CA ASN A 122 -8.44 -13.77 0.08
C ASN A 122 -8.56 -12.42 -0.65
N PRO A 123 -8.97 -11.34 0.03
CA PRO A 123 -9.21 -10.04 -0.62
C PRO A 123 -7.94 -9.44 -1.25
N TYR A 124 -6.79 -9.71 -0.67
CA TYR A 124 -5.51 -9.16 -1.12
C TYR A 124 -4.99 -9.80 -2.41
N TYR A 125 -5.45 -11.03 -2.73
CA TYR A 125 -5.12 -11.67 -4.00
C TYR A 125 -5.98 -11.12 -5.13
N HIS A 126 -7.24 -10.80 -4.84
CA HIS A 126 -8.11 -10.08 -5.76
C HIS A 126 -7.62 -8.63 -5.98
N GLU A 127 -7.13 -7.97 -4.92
CA GLU A 127 -6.50 -6.64 -5.03
C GLU A 127 -5.28 -6.69 -5.95
N LEU A 128 -4.38 -7.65 -5.74
CA LEU A 128 -3.19 -7.85 -6.58
C LEU A 128 -3.57 -8.14 -8.03
N ALA A 129 -4.57 -8.99 -8.25
CA ALA A 129 -5.10 -9.27 -9.59
C ALA A 129 -5.66 -8.01 -10.24
N GLY A 130 -6.45 -7.22 -9.48
CA GLY A 130 -6.97 -5.94 -9.94
C GLY A 130 -5.88 -4.96 -10.36
N GLN A 131 -4.79 -4.86 -9.59
CA GLN A 131 -3.64 -4.04 -9.92
C GLN A 131 -2.95 -4.52 -11.20
N ILE A 132 -2.64 -5.81 -11.29
CA ILE A 132 -1.99 -6.41 -12.47
C ILE A 132 -2.84 -6.19 -13.73
N TYR A 133 -4.13 -6.46 -13.66
CA TYR A 133 -5.02 -6.23 -14.80
C TYR A 133 -5.08 -4.76 -15.21
N ALA A 134 -5.17 -3.83 -14.24
CA ALA A 134 -5.21 -2.39 -14.53
C ALA A 134 -3.96 -1.92 -15.26
N ASP A 135 -2.78 -2.31 -14.79
CA ASP A 135 -1.51 -1.84 -15.32
C ASP A 135 -1.19 -2.45 -16.70
N PHE A 136 -1.82 -3.58 -17.06
CA PHE A 136 -1.82 -4.14 -18.41
C PHE A 136 -3.02 -3.72 -19.28
N GLY A 137 -3.81 -2.73 -18.84
CA GLY A 137 -4.92 -2.17 -19.62
C GLY A 137 -6.19 -3.03 -19.64
N ARG A 138 -6.26 -4.11 -18.87
CA ARG A 138 -7.42 -5.02 -18.77
C ARG A 138 -8.43 -4.48 -17.74
N LEU A 139 -9.06 -3.36 -18.07
CA LEU A 139 -9.85 -2.57 -17.11
C LEU A 139 -11.11 -3.31 -16.61
N GLU A 140 -11.76 -4.10 -17.44
CA GLU A 140 -12.96 -4.85 -17.02
C GLU A 140 -12.62 -5.96 -16.02
N GLU A 141 -11.55 -6.72 -16.28
CA GLU A 141 -11.07 -7.74 -15.34
C GLU A 141 -10.56 -7.11 -14.04
N SER A 142 -9.89 -5.95 -14.14
CA SER A 142 -9.48 -5.17 -12.99
C SER A 142 -10.67 -4.73 -12.14
N ARG A 143 -11.74 -4.21 -12.79
CA ARG A 143 -12.99 -3.82 -12.13
C ARG A 143 -13.61 -5.00 -11.37
N ALA A 144 -13.72 -6.16 -12.00
CA ALA A 144 -14.28 -7.35 -11.39
C ALA A 144 -13.46 -7.82 -10.18
N ALA A 145 -12.13 -7.81 -10.31
CA ALA A 145 -11.21 -8.20 -9.25
C ALA A 145 -11.29 -7.25 -8.04
N TYR A 146 -11.24 -5.94 -8.25
CA TYR A 146 -11.39 -4.96 -7.16
C TYR A 146 -12.78 -4.97 -6.52
N ALA A 147 -13.85 -5.19 -7.29
CA ALA A 147 -15.20 -5.35 -6.75
C ALA A 147 -15.27 -6.56 -5.80
N LYS A 148 -14.65 -7.70 -6.19
CA LYS A 148 -14.57 -8.88 -5.32
C LYS A 148 -13.73 -8.60 -4.07
N ALA A 149 -12.57 -7.95 -4.20
CA ALA A 149 -11.73 -7.55 -3.08
C ALA A 149 -12.49 -6.65 -2.09
N HIS A 150 -13.19 -5.64 -2.59
CA HIS A 150 -14.00 -4.73 -1.76
C HIS A 150 -15.18 -5.44 -1.10
N LYS A 151 -15.86 -6.36 -1.79
CA LYS A 151 -16.93 -7.18 -1.19
C LYS A 151 -16.42 -8.01 -0.01
N LEU A 152 -15.21 -8.55 -0.09
CA LEU A 152 -14.58 -9.33 0.97
C LEU A 152 -14.08 -8.45 2.13
N ARG A 153 -13.68 -7.20 1.86
CA ARG A 153 -13.16 -6.23 2.84
C ARG A 153 -13.78 -4.84 2.65
N PRO A 154 -15.08 -4.67 2.94
CA PRO A 154 -15.80 -3.42 2.61
C PRO A 154 -15.34 -2.20 3.42
N LYS A 155 -14.62 -2.39 4.52
CA LYS A 155 -14.07 -1.31 5.35
C LYS A 155 -12.60 -0.98 5.06
N ASP A 156 -11.97 -1.67 4.11
CA ASP A 156 -10.59 -1.42 3.72
C ASP A 156 -10.51 -0.22 2.78
N GLY A 157 -9.97 0.90 3.29
CA GLY A 157 -9.91 2.16 2.55
C GLY A 157 -8.99 2.10 1.34
N LEU A 158 -7.89 1.35 1.42
CA LEU A 158 -6.95 1.24 0.30
C LEU A 158 -7.57 0.46 -0.87
N ILE A 159 -8.26 -0.63 -0.59
CA ILE A 159 -9.02 -1.39 -1.61
C ILE A 159 -10.13 -0.52 -2.21
N ALA A 160 -10.85 0.24 -1.37
CA ALA A 160 -11.91 1.14 -1.84
C ALA A 160 -11.36 2.24 -2.77
N ILE A 161 -10.19 2.84 -2.44
CA ILE A 161 -9.53 3.86 -3.26
C ILE A 161 -9.08 3.25 -4.60
N ALA A 162 -8.50 2.05 -4.58
CA ALA A 162 -8.06 1.37 -5.80
C ALA A 162 -9.24 1.02 -6.71
N TYR A 163 -10.32 0.48 -6.15
CA TYR A 163 -11.55 0.18 -6.90
C TYR A 163 -12.17 1.45 -7.51
N ALA A 164 -12.31 2.51 -6.70
CA ALA A 164 -12.82 3.80 -7.19
C ALA A 164 -11.97 4.38 -8.32
N HIS A 165 -10.65 4.20 -8.27
CA HIS A 165 -9.75 4.62 -9.34
C HIS A 165 -10.12 3.95 -10.66
N ILE A 166 -10.34 2.64 -10.68
CA ILE A 166 -10.74 1.91 -11.90
C ILE A 166 -12.08 2.38 -12.43
N LEU A 167 -13.04 2.63 -11.54
CA LEU A 167 -14.34 3.19 -11.92
C LEU A 167 -14.24 4.59 -12.55
N ILE A 168 -13.21 5.37 -12.20
CA ILE A 168 -13.02 6.73 -12.71
C ILE A 168 -12.24 6.75 -14.03
N VAL A 169 -11.23 5.87 -14.19
CA VAL A 169 -10.34 5.91 -15.37
C VAL A 169 -10.86 5.12 -16.56
N ASN A 170 -11.80 4.20 -16.36
CA ASN A 170 -12.42 3.49 -17.46
C ASN A 170 -13.22 4.47 -18.32
N ASP A 171 -12.90 4.56 -19.61
CA ASP A 171 -13.54 5.47 -20.54
C ASP A 171 -15.02 5.12 -20.81
N GLN A 172 -15.42 3.87 -20.51
CA GLN A 172 -16.81 3.41 -20.63
C GLN A 172 -17.63 3.73 -19.36
N SER A 173 -17.01 4.32 -18.31
CA SER A 173 -17.70 4.63 -17.06
C SER A 173 -18.78 5.69 -17.24
N GLY A 174 -19.99 5.30 -16.90
CA GLY A 174 -21.13 6.21 -16.86
C GLY A 174 -21.25 7.00 -15.55
N ALA A 175 -22.27 7.85 -15.46
CA ALA A 175 -22.55 8.62 -14.24
C ALA A 175 -22.80 7.72 -13.02
N SER A 176 -23.29 6.50 -13.20
CA SER A 176 -23.49 5.52 -12.12
C SER A 176 -22.16 5.11 -11.50
N ASP A 177 -21.16 4.77 -12.32
CA ASP A 177 -19.83 4.36 -11.86
C ASP A 177 -19.12 5.48 -11.12
N LEU A 178 -19.25 6.72 -11.61
CA LEU A 178 -18.69 7.90 -10.95
C LEU A 178 -19.34 8.15 -9.58
N LYS A 179 -20.66 7.94 -9.45
CA LYS A 179 -21.37 8.03 -8.16
C LYS A 179 -20.93 6.92 -7.19
N GLU A 180 -20.73 5.70 -7.69
CA GLU A 180 -20.20 4.60 -6.89
C GLU A 180 -18.77 4.91 -6.43
N ALA A 181 -17.90 5.39 -7.31
CA ALA A 181 -16.55 5.81 -6.97
C ALA A 181 -16.53 6.88 -5.86
N ILE A 182 -17.41 7.90 -5.97
CA ILE A 182 -17.54 8.93 -4.94
C ILE A 182 -17.97 8.33 -3.61
N LYS A 183 -18.93 7.40 -3.60
CA LYS A 183 -19.40 6.71 -2.40
C LYS A 183 -18.26 5.93 -1.72
N LEU A 184 -17.49 5.18 -2.49
CA LEU A 184 -16.33 4.41 -2.02
C LEU A 184 -15.27 5.34 -1.41
N LEU A 185 -14.91 6.41 -2.11
CA LEU A 185 -13.90 7.36 -1.67
C LEU A 185 -14.34 8.13 -0.42
N ARG A 186 -15.58 8.58 -0.35
CA ARG A 186 -16.10 9.25 0.87
C ARG A 186 -16.11 8.30 2.07
N GLY A 187 -16.44 7.04 1.87
CA GLY A 187 -16.35 6.01 2.91
C GLY A 187 -14.93 5.75 3.39
N ALA A 188 -13.94 5.91 2.52
CA ALA A 188 -12.53 5.70 2.84
C ALA A 188 -11.87 6.89 3.59
N ILE A 189 -12.48 8.08 3.63
CA ILE A 189 -11.90 9.27 4.29
C ILE A 189 -11.53 9.00 5.76
N ALA A 190 -12.37 8.26 6.48
CA ALA A 190 -12.16 8.00 7.91
C ALA A 190 -10.92 7.12 8.17
N SER A 191 -10.64 6.15 7.29
CA SER A 191 -9.47 5.27 7.40
C SER A 191 -8.22 5.85 6.77
N GLU A 192 -8.38 6.67 5.70
CA GLU A 192 -7.28 7.21 4.90
C GLU A 192 -7.31 8.76 4.83
N PRO A 193 -7.40 9.48 5.97
CA PRO A 193 -7.64 10.93 5.99
C PRO A 193 -6.50 11.76 5.41
N ARG A 194 -5.31 11.17 5.25
CA ARG A 194 -4.11 11.84 4.70
C ARG A 194 -3.77 11.42 3.28
N SER A 195 -4.63 10.66 2.61
CA SER A 195 -4.41 10.19 1.25
C SER A 195 -4.69 11.31 0.23
N THR A 196 -3.64 11.96 -0.25
CA THR A 196 -3.76 12.96 -1.33
C THR A 196 -4.37 12.35 -2.60
N ARG A 197 -4.09 11.05 -2.87
CA ARG A 197 -4.68 10.32 -3.98
C ARG A 197 -6.20 10.22 -3.86
N LEU A 198 -6.73 9.95 -2.66
CA LEU A 198 -8.17 9.90 -2.40
C LEU A 198 -8.85 11.21 -2.80
N TYR A 199 -8.34 12.33 -2.31
CA TYR A 199 -8.92 13.64 -2.59
C TYR A 199 -8.79 14.02 -4.07
N ARG A 200 -7.69 13.69 -4.72
CA ARG A 200 -7.51 13.86 -6.16
C ARG A 200 -8.57 13.06 -6.95
N LEU A 201 -8.81 11.80 -6.59
CA LEU A 201 -9.82 10.97 -7.23
C LEU A 201 -11.24 11.50 -7.02
N LEU A 202 -11.57 11.99 -5.81
CA LEU A 202 -12.85 12.67 -5.55
C LEU A 202 -13.04 13.88 -6.47
N ALA A 203 -12.01 14.71 -6.55
CA ALA A 203 -12.05 15.89 -7.42
C ALA A 203 -12.25 15.50 -8.89
N THR A 204 -11.57 14.45 -9.37
CA THR A 204 -11.71 13.95 -10.74
C THR A 204 -13.13 13.43 -11.00
N ALA A 205 -13.69 12.64 -10.08
CA ALA A 205 -15.03 12.07 -10.22
C ALA A 205 -16.10 13.17 -10.25
N TYR A 206 -16.02 14.16 -9.36
CA TYR A 206 -16.93 15.31 -9.37
C TYR A 206 -16.76 16.19 -10.61
N GLY A 207 -15.53 16.37 -11.09
CA GLY A 207 -15.25 17.10 -12.33
C GLY A 207 -15.89 16.41 -13.55
N LYS A 208 -15.76 15.08 -13.68
CA LYS A 208 -16.41 14.29 -14.72
C LYS A 208 -17.95 14.40 -14.65
N LEU A 209 -18.52 14.53 -13.45
CA LEU A 209 -19.94 14.79 -13.24
C LEU A 209 -20.35 16.26 -13.42
N LYS A 210 -19.42 17.13 -13.86
CA LYS A 210 -19.63 18.59 -14.03
C LYS A 210 -20.05 19.29 -12.74
N ASN A 211 -19.66 18.77 -11.57
CA ASN A 211 -19.86 19.40 -10.28
C ASN A 211 -18.56 20.12 -9.86
N ASP A 212 -18.33 21.27 -10.50
CA ASP A 212 -17.13 22.09 -10.31
C ASP A 212 -16.89 22.55 -8.87
N PRO A 213 -17.92 22.98 -8.08
CA PRO A 213 -17.70 23.39 -6.70
C PRO A 213 -17.11 22.28 -5.85
N MET A 214 -17.68 21.06 -5.94
CA MET A 214 -17.19 19.90 -5.21
C MET A 214 -15.79 19.47 -5.69
N ALA A 215 -15.54 19.51 -7.00
CA ALA A 215 -14.21 19.21 -7.54
C ALA A 215 -13.15 20.16 -6.98
N LYS A 216 -13.44 21.46 -6.95
CA LYS A 216 -12.53 22.48 -6.39
C LYS A 216 -12.33 22.33 -4.90
N LEU A 217 -13.38 21.97 -4.13
CA LEU A 217 -13.26 21.67 -2.70
C LEU A 217 -12.27 20.53 -2.45
N TYR A 218 -12.40 19.41 -3.17
CA TYR A 218 -11.50 18.27 -2.97
C TYR A 218 -10.08 18.51 -3.50
N LEU A 219 -9.89 19.37 -4.51
CA LEU A 219 -8.56 19.86 -4.87
C LEU A 219 -7.96 20.77 -3.78
N ALA A 220 -8.78 21.55 -3.08
CA ALA A 220 -8.32 22.36 -1.95
C ALA A 220 -7.88 21.45 -0.78
N GLU A 221 -8.59 20.37 -0.50
CA GLU A 221 -8.18 19.34 0.48
C GLU A 221 -6.83 18.70 0.13
N GLU A 222 -6.65 18.33 -1.13
CA GLU A 222 -5.36 17.80 -1.59
C GLU A 222 -4.22 18.82 -1.41
N ALA A 223 -4.45 20.09 -1.77
CA ALA A 223 -3.47 21.17 -1.60
C ALA A 223 -3.16 21.41 -0.11
N TYR A 224 -4.17 21.32 0.76
CA TYR A 224 -4.02 21.40 2.21
C TYR A 224 -3.10 20.30 2.75
N LEU A 225 -3.32 19.06 2.35
CA LEU A 225 -2.47 17.93 2.75
C LEU A 225 -1.03 18.07 2.24
N LYS A 226 -0.86 18.68 1.07
CA LYS A 226 0.46 19.03 0.51
C LYS A 226 1.10 20.28 1.14
N ARG A 227 0.44 20.89 2.14
CA ARG A 227 0.87 22.12 2.81
C ARG A 227 1.05 23.31 1.86
N ASN A 228 0.30 23.33 0.76
CA ASN A 228 0.29 24.43 -0.20
C ASN A 228 -0.83 25.42 0.15
N ALA A 229 -0.59 26.26 1.18
CA ALA A 229 -1.58 27.18 1.69
C ALA A 229 -2.12 28.18 0.64
N PRO A 230 -1.30 28.78 -0.26
CA PRO A 230 -1.83 29.65 -1.31
C PRO A 230 -2.83 28.96 -2.23
N GLU A 231 -2.51 27.74 -2.69
CA GLU A 231 -3.38 26.99 -3.58
C GLU A 231 -4.63 26.48 -2.85
N THR A 232 -4.49 26.08 -1.58
CA THR A 232 -5.62 25.72 -0.71
C THR A 232 -6.64 26.86 -0.64
N GLY A 233 -6.21 28.08 -0.32
CA GLY A 233 -7.08 29.25 -0.22
C GLY A 233 -7.71 29.61 -1.56
N ARG A 234 -6.95 29.58 -2.66
CA ARG A 234 -7.45 29.87 -4.00
C ARG A 234 -8.56 28.91 -4.42
N LEU A 235 -8.33 27.61 -4.27
CA LEU A 235 -9.30 26.60 -4.66
C LEU A 235 -10.54 26.60 -3.76
N ALA A 236 -10.36 26.72 -2.43
CA ALA A 236 -11.48 26.82 -1.50
C ALA A 236 -12.35 28.05 -1.73
N SER A 237 -11.75 29.23 -2.07
CA SER A 237 -12.47 30.44 -2.42
C SER A 237 -13.25 30.32 -3.74
N LEU A 238 -12.81 29.48 -4.65
CA LEU A 238 -13.56 29.17 -5.87
C LEU A 238 -14.70 28.17 -5.59
N ALA A 239 -14.45 27.18 -4.73
CA ALA A 239 -15.43 26.17 -4.38
C ALA A 239 -16.65 26.78 -3.66
N ILE A 240 -16.42 27.64 -2.66
CA ILE A 240 -17.46 28.17 -1.78
C ILE A 240 -18.55 28.95 -2.54
N ARG A 241 -18.21 29.53 -3.70
CA ARG A 241 -19.16 30.31 -4.53
C ARG A 241 -20.29 29.48 -5.12
N GLY A 242 -20.10 28.16 -5.27
CA GLY A 242 -21.09 27.26 -5.84
C GLY A 242 -21.57 26.18 -4.89
N LEU A 243 -21.11 26.20 -3.62
CA LEU A 243 -21.58 25.29 -2.58
C LEU A 243 -22.83 25.85 -1.91
N ALA A 244 -23.75 24.98 -1.50
CA ALA A 244 -24.94 25.38 -0.76
C ALA A 244 -24.51 26.03 0.57
N GLU A 245 -25.00 27.24 0.82
CA GLU A 245 -24.66 27.98 2.04
C GLU A 245 -25.05 27.19 3.30
N ASN A 246 -24.21 27.22 4.30
CA ASN A 246 -24.35 26.46 5.56
C ASN A 246 -24.31 24.93 5.41
N SER A 247 -23.98 24.37 4.23
CA SER A 247 -23.69 22.95 4.10
C SER A 247 -22.36 22.58 4.78
N GLN A 248 -22.16 21.29 5.06
CA GLN A 248 -20.91 20.78 5.61
C GLN A 248 -19.73 21.14 4.70
N GLU A 249 -19.91 21.00 3.40
CA GLU A 249 -18.90 21.29 2.38
C GLU A 249 -18.57 22.81 2.35
N TRP A 250 -19.56 23.68 2.53
CA TRP A 250 -19.36 25.12 2.61
C TRP A 250 -18.57 25.53 3.86
N HIS A 251 -18.93 24.98 5.03
CA HIS A 251 -18.15 25.18 6.25
C HIS A 251 -16.72 24.71 6.09
N ARG A 252 -16.53 23.53 5.48
CA ARG A 252 -15.20 23.00 5.22
C ARG A 252 -14.38 23.92 4.30
N ALA A 253 -14.99 24.47 3.27
CA ALA A 253 -14.33 25.46 2.41
C ALA A 253 -13.89 26.69 3.20
N LYS A 254 -14.70 27.19 4.15
CA LYS A 254 -14.32 28.30 5.05
C LYS A 254 -13.11 27.97 5.90
N ASP A 255 -13.07 26.76 6.50
CA ASP A 255 -11.93 26.31 7.30
C ASP A 255 -10.62 26.32 6.48
N LEU A 256 -10.69 25.87 5.22
CA LEU A 256 -9.53 25.84 4.33
C LEU A 256 -9.08 27.26 3.93
N ILE A 257 -10.03 28.19 3.73
CA ILE A 257 -9.71 29.61 3.48
C ILE A 257 -9.01 30.19 4.72
N PHE A 258 -9.57 30.01 5.89
CA PHE A 258 -8.99 30.48 7.15
C PHE A 258 -7.58 29.93 7.37
N TYR A 259 -7.36 28.65 7.15
CA TYR A 259 -6.03 28.04 7.19
C TYR A 259 -5.04 28.78 6.28
N ALA A 260 -5.44 29.08 5.04
CA ALA A 260 -4.57 29.75 4.09
C ALA A 260 -4.22 31.19 4.51
N GLU A 261 -5.17 31.92 5.08
CA GLU A 261 -4.98 33.28 5.60
C GLU A 261 -4.00 33.31 6.77
N GLN A 262 -4.12 32.41 7.73
CA GLN A 262 -3.20 32.28 8.86
C GLN A 262 -1.75 32.03 8.38
N HIS A 263 -1.56 31.17 7.38
CA HIS A 263 -0.23 30.87 6.84
C HIS A 263 0.35 32.04 6.01
N LYS A 264 -0.50 32.86 5.39
CA LYS A 264 -0.07 34.08 4.70
C LYS A 264 0.40 35.14 5.69
N ALA A 265 -0.29 35.31 6.81
CA ALA A 265 0.09 36.22 7.87
C ALA A 265 1.42 35.81 8.55
N ALA A 266 1.64 34.52 8.79
CA ALA A 266 2.86 34.00 9.39
C ALA A 266 4.13 34.22 8.51
N LYS A 267 3.99 34.22 7.16
CA LYS A 267 5.11 34.49 6.24
C LYS A 267 5.47 35.97 6.10
N LYS A 268 4.63 36.86 6.59
CA LYS A 268 4.89 38.32 6.54
C LYS A 268 5.55 38.86 7.81
N ARG A 269 5.68 38.04 8.84
CA ARG A 269 6.43 38.31 10.08
C ARG A 269 7.81 37.66 10.01
#